data_4df1b50392686aa4fbdb15bdb67533e0
#
_entry.id   4df1b50392686aa4fbdb15bdb67533e0
#
_cell.length_a   1.000
_cell.length_b   1.000
_cell.length_c   1.000
_cell.angle_alpha   90.00
_cell.angle_beta   90.00
_cell.angle_gamma   90.00
#
_symmetry.space_group_name_H-M   'P 1'
#
loop_
_entity.id
_entity.type
_entity.pdbx_description
1 polymer ?
#
loop_
_entity_poly.entity_id
_entity_poly.type
_entity_poly.pdbx_seq_one_letter_code
_entity_poly.pdbx_strand_id
1 'polypeptide(L)'
;MAIVILTAGATLGIGYTVTCLQPETYFTLEVPFGEKSKITLSDGTNVWLNSGSKLIYSNRFDKENRVVKLEGEGYFEVTRHEGIPFKVETPAYAVLVKGTKFNVSAYSGDPYVTTTLLEGKVELLHEKNIYKIVPGESMRLNVATGRLQKTKVDATHSTAWLKNQVEFERITLKELAMKLSRQYNCLLYTSPSPRDYAASR
;
A
#
# COMPACT_ATOMS: atom_id res chain seq x y z
N MET A 1 -19.83 -20.16 -49.81
CA MET A 1 -19.70 -20.57 -48.41
C MET A 1 -18.26 -20.42 -47.86
N ALA A 2 -17.23 -20.83 -48.60
CA ALA A 2 -15.80 -20.72 -48.16
C ALA A 2 -15.33 -19.27 -47.94
N ILE A 3 -15.78 -18.30 -48.76
CA ILE A 3 -15.38 -16.87 -48.65
C ILE A 3 -15.90 -16.23 -47.33
N VAL A 4 -17.12 -16.59 -46.91
CA VAL A 4 -17.71 -16.04 -45.66
C VAL A 4 -16.99 -16.58 -44.43
N ILE A 5 -16.52 -17.80 -44.44
CA ILE A 5 -15.76 -18.41 -43.34
C ILE A 5 -14.36 -17.80 -43.25
N LEU A 6 -13.72 -17.51 -44.39
CA LEU A 6 -12.40 -16.83 -44.42
C LEU A 6 -12.44 -15.39 -43.91
N THR A 7 -13.51 -14.66 -44.27
CA THR A 7 -13.68 -13.27 -43.78
C THR A 7 -14.00 -13.21 -42.28
N ALA A 8 -14.83 -14.11 -41.76
CA ALA A 8 -15.12 -14.23 -40.35
C ALA A 8 -13.89 -14.61 -39.53
N GLY A 9 -13.07 -15.54 -40.03
CA GLY A 9 -11.81 -15.90 -39.38
C GLY A 9 -10.78 -14.77 -39.35
N ALA A 10 -10.68 -14.01 -40.44
CA ALA A 10 -9.79 -12.84 -40.51
C ALA A 10 -10.21 -11.71 -39.57
N THR A 11 -11.52 -11.40 -39.48
CA THR A 11 -12.03 -10.36 -38.55
C THR A 11 -11.87 -10.78 -37.09
N LEU A 12 -12.08 -12.03 -36.73
CA LEU A 12 -11.85 -12.53 -35.38
C LEU A 12 -10.34 -12.51 -35.04
N GLY A 13 -9.47 -12.89 -35.98
CA GLY A 13 -8.02 -12.86 -35.80
C GLY A 13 -7.49 -11.42 -35.62
N ILE A 14 -7.97 -10.49 -36.44
CA ILE A 14 -7.60 -9.07 -36.30
C ILE A 14 -8.11 -8.50 -34.98
N GLY A 15 -9.36 -8.81 -34.60
CA GLY A 15 -9.92 -8.40 -33.30
C GLY A 15 -9.09 -8.90 -32.12
N TYR A 16 -8.69 -10.16 -32.15
CA TYR A 16 -7.86 -10.77 -31.11
C TYR A 16 -6.46 -10.13 -31.03
N THR A 17 -5.79 -9.89 -32.16
CA THR A 17 -4.47 -9.26 -32.20
C THR A 17 -4.49 -7.80 -31.73
N VAL A 18 -5.52 -7.04 -32.09
CA VAL A 18 -5.66 -5.64 -31.64
C VAL A 18 -5.86 -5.57 -30.11
N THR A 19 -6.62 -6.50 -29.54
CA THR A 19 -6.84 -6.53 -28.09
C THR A 19 -5.57 -6.93 -27.33
N CYS A 20 -4.74 -7.81 -27.88
CA CYS A 20 -3.47 -8.23 -27.29
C CYS A 20 -2.34 -7.18 -27.42
N LEU A 21 -2.44 -6.25 -28.37
CA LEU A 21 -1.41 -5.24 -28.64
C LEU A 21 -1.62 -3.91 -27.91
N GLN A 22 -2.66 -3.79 -27.07
CA GLN A 22 -2.84 -2.56 -26.28
C GLN A 22 -1.71 -2.41 -25.27
N PRO A 23 -1.00 -1.26 -25.27
CA PRO A 23 0.08 -1.03 -24.31
C PRO A 23 -0.47 -1.03 -22.88
N GLU A 24 0.33 -1.54 -21.95
CA GLU A 24 0.03 -1.42 -20.54
C GLU A 24 0.16 0.03 -20.13
N THR A 25 -0.91 0.59 -19.60
CA THR A 25 -0.94 1.96 -19.05
C THR A 25 -1.19 1.92 -17.55
N TYR A 26 -0.65 2.89 -16.84
CA TYR A 26 -0.74 2.97 -15.38
C TYR A 26 -1.58 4.17 -14.97
N PHE A 27 -2.50 3.93 -14.05
CA PHE A 27 -3.26 4.96 -13.35
C PHE A 27 -2.52 5.30 -12.06
N THR A 28 -2.43 6.59 -11.77
CA THR A 28 -1.81 7.09 -10.55
C THR A 28 -2.82 7.93 -9.80
N LEU A 29 -3.05 7.58 -8.53
CA LEU A 29 -3.82 8.37 -7.59
C LEU A 29 -2.88 8.93 -6.54
N GLU A 30 -2.74 10.25 -6.47
CA GLU A 30 -1.94 10.96 -5.49
C GLU A 30 -2.86 11.74 -4.54
N VAL A 31 -2.58 11.65 -3.25
CA VAL A 31 -3.32 12.34 -2.19
C VAL A 31 -2.42 13.43 -1.60
N PRO A 32 -2.80 14.70 -1.68
CA PRO A 32 -2.03 15.79 -1.08
C PRO A 32 -1.88 15.64 0.45
N PHE A 33 -0.92 16.36 1.02
CA PHE A 33 -0.83 16.48 2.48
C PHE A 33 -2.08 17.16 3.05
N GLY A 34 -2.55 16.69 4.18
CA GLY A 34 -3.76 17.16 4.84
C GLY A 34 -5.05 16.53 4.33
N GLU A 35 -5.00 15.78 3.22
CA GLU A 35 -6.17 15.16 2.60
C GLU A 35 -6.17 13.63 2.75
N LYS A 36 -7.30 13.04 2.47
CA LYS A 36 -7.50 11.59 2.39
C LYS A 36 -8.36 11.27 1.19
N SER A 37 -8.19 10.11 0.61
CA SER A 37 -8.99 9.67 -0.52
C SER A 37 -9.47 8.25 -0.34
N LYS A 38 -10.62 7.93 -0.93
CA LYS A 38 -11.15 6.57 -1.04
C LYS A 38 -11.35 6.24 -2.52
N ILE A 39 -10.91 5.06 -2.91
CA ILE A 39 -11.16 4.51 -4.25
C ILE A 39 -11.68 3.08 -4.12
N THR A 40 -12.58 2.70 -5.02
CA THR A 40 -12.96 1.30 -5.24
C THR A 40 -12.35 0.85 -6.55
N LEU A 41 -11.52 -0.18 -6.50
CA LEU A 41 -10.86 -0.78 -7.66
C LEU A 41 -11.86 -1.65 -8.46
N SER A 42 -11.49 -2.04 -9.68
CA SER A 42 -12.37 -2.81 -10.59
C SER A 42 -12.76 -4.20 -10.04
N ASP A 43 -11.94 -4.78 -9.16
CA ASP A 43 -12.22 -6.04 -8.46
C ASP A 43 -13.15 -5.89 -7.25
N GLY A 44 -13.66 -4.67 -6.98
CA GLY A 44 -14.48 -4.35 -5.82
C GLY A 44 -13.69 -4.09 -4.53
N THR A 45 -12.36 -4.14 -4.56
CA THR A 45 -11.52 -3.80 -3.41
C THR A 45 -11.64 -2.31 -3.08
N ASN A 46 -11.89 -2.00 -1.81
CA ASN A 46 -11.87 -0.63 -1.32
C ASN A 46 -10.50 -0.29 -0.76
N VAL A 47 -9.97 0.86 -1.16
CA VAL A 47 -8.70 1.39 -0.69
C VAL A 47 -8.91 2.81 -0.17
N TRP A 48 -8.50 3.06 1.07
CA TRP A 48 -8.38 4.41 1.62
C TRP A 48 -6.91 4.78 1.64
N LEU A 49 -6.60 5.95 1.15
CA LEU A 49 -5.25 6.52 1.14
C LEU A 49 -5.16 7.67 2.12
N ASN A 50 -4.14 7.65 2.95
CA ASN A 50 -3.85 8.73 3.89
C ASN A 50 -3.06 9.86 3.21
N SER A 51 -2.89 10.96 3.90
CA SER A 51 -2.20 12.17 3.45
C SER A 51 -0.80 11.89 2.90
N GLY A 52 -0.49 12.49 1.74
CA GLY A 52 0.81 12.34 1.09
C GLY A 52 1.06 10.95 0.51
N SER A 53 0.01 10.18 0.22
CA SER A 53 0.11 8.82 -0.32
C SER A 53 -0.12 8.77 -1.81
N LYS A 54 0.49 7.78 -2.45
CA LYS A 54 0.40 7.52 -3.88
C LYS A 54 0.10 6.04 -4.12
N LEU A 55 -0.92 5.77 -4.94
CA LEU A 55 -1.30 4.44 -5.40
C LEU A 55 -1.18 4.36 -6.92
N ILE A 56 -0.54 3.31 -7.42
CA ILE A 56 -0.37 3.06 -8.85
C ILE A 56 -0.88 1.66 -9.18
N TYR A 57 -1.69 1.53 -10.22
CA TYR A 57 -2.17 0.25 -10.74
C TYR A 57 -2.34 0.32 -12.26
N SER A 58 -2.34 -0.84 -12.95
CA SER A 58 -2.39 -0.86 -14.41
C SER A 58 -3.83 -1.01 -14.93
N ASN A 59 -4.02 -0.71 -16.23
CA ASN A 59 -5.27 -0.98 -16.96
C ASN A 59 -5.56 -2.49 -17.13
N ARG A 60 -4.60 -3.34 -16.79
CA ARG A 60 -4.72 -4.81 -16.76
C ARG A 60 -5.09 -5.35 -15.38
N PHE A 61 -5.25 -4.45 -14.39
CA PHE A 61 -5.69 -4.82 -13.05
C PHE A 61 -7.05 -5.53 -13.13
N ASP A 62 -7.22 -6.60 -12.36
CA ASP A 62 -8.36 -7.52 -12.33
C ASP A 62 -8.57 -8.40 -13.60
N LYS A 63 -7.85 -8.12 -14.66
CA LYS A 63 -7.88 -8.94 -15.89
C LYS A 63 -6.76 -9.97 -15.92
N GLU A 64 -5.53 -9.53 -15.69
CA GLU A 64 -4.32 -10.35 -15.73
C GLU A 64 -3.63 -10.46 -14.38
N ASN A 65 -3.78 -9.44 -13.55
CA ASN A 65 -3.16 -9.35 -12.22
C ASN A 65 -4.01 -8.50 -11.27
N ARG A 66 -3.69 -8.57 -9.98
CA ARG A 66 -4.27 -7.70 -8.95
C ARG A 66 -3.15 -7.01 -8.17
N VAL A 67 -2.29 -6.31 -8.91
CA VAL A 67 -1.09 -5.65 -8.37
C VAL A 67 -1.31 -4.16 -8.27
N VAL A 68 -1.05 -3.60 -7.10
CA VAL A 68 -0.98 -2.17 -6.86
C VAL A 68 0.37 -1.82 -6.24
N LYS A 69 0.91 -0.64 -6.55
CA LYS A 69 2.10 -0.10 -5.90
C LYS A 69 1.67 1.02 -4.96
N LEU A 70 2.16 0.97 -3.73
CA LEU A 70 1.86 1.94 -2.69
C LEU A 70 3.14 2.63 -2.22
N GLU A 71 3.13 3.96 -2.24
CA GLU A 71 4.02 4.82 -1.50
C GLU A 71 3.17 5.67 -0.55
N GLY A 72 3.48 5.68 0.75
CA GLY A 72 2.64 6.31 1.76
C GLY A 72 1.84 5.32 2.60
N GLU A 73 0.65 5.69 3.02
CA GLU A 73 -0.19 4.85 3.89
C GLU A 73 -1.55 4.57 3.26
N GLY A 74 -1.92 3.29 3.27
CA GLY A 74 -3.19 2.83 2.76
C GLY A 74 -3.83 1.76 3.63
N TYR A 75 -5.15 1.87 3.84
CA TYR A 75 -5.99 0.83 4.40
C TYR A 75 -6.75 0.13 3.28
N PHE A 76 -6.73 -1.19 3.27
CA PHE A 76 -7.27 -2.04 2.23
C PHE A 76 -8.34 -2.96 2.79
N GLU A 77 -9.51 -2.96 2.15
CA GLU A 77 -10.53 -4.00 2.31
C GLU A 77 -10.61 -4.76 1.00
N VAL A 78 -9.83 -5.83 0.93
CA VAL A 78 -9.65 -6.60 -0.31
C VAL A 78 -10.78 -7.58 -0.50
N THR A 79 -11.44 -7.51 -1.65
CA THR A 79 -12.45 -8.46 -2.07
C THR A 79 -11.85 -9.84 -2.23
N ARG A 80 -12.52 -10.85 -1.65
CA ARG A 80 -12.05 -12.23 -1.74
C ARG A 80 -12.11 -12.75 -3.17
N HIS A 81 -11.00 -13.31 -3.63
CA HIS A 81 -10.88 -13.93 -4.93
C HIS A 81 -10.04 -15.20 -4.82
N GLU A 82 -10.58 -16.33 -5.28
CA GLU A 82 -9.93 -17.64 -5.11
C GLU A 82 -8.74 -17.85 -6.06
N GLY A 83 -8.74 -17.17 -7.23
CA GLY A 83 -7.73 -17.37 -8.27
C GLY A 83 -6.50 -16.49 -8.07
N ILE A 84 -6.62 -15.19 -8.38
CA ILE A 84 -5.50 -14.25 -8.42
C ILE A 84 -5.34 -13.55 -7.08
N PRO A 85 -4.21 -13.69 -6.36
CA PRO A 85 -3.98 -12.96 -5.12
C PRO A 85 -3.85 -11.45 -5.38
N PHE A 86 -4.32 -10.65 -4.44
CA PHE A 86 -4.08 -9.21 -4.43
C PHE A 86 -2.68 -8.93 -3.89
N LYS A 87 -1.90 -8.12 -4.58
CA LYS A 87 -0.52 -7.79 -4.22
C LYS A 87 -0.36 -6.30 -4.03
N VAL A 88 0.13 -5.87 -2.87
CA VAL A 88 0.59 -4.50 -2.63
C VAL A 88 2.11 -4.49 -2.67
N GLU A 89 2.68 -3.82 -3.64
CA GLU A 89 4.12 -3.57 -3.73
C GLU A 89 4.46 -2.27 -3.01
N THR A 90 5.40 -2.33 -2.10
CA THR A 90 6.00 -1.17 -1.43
C THR A 90 7.49 -1.08 -1.79
N PRO A 91 8.18 0.03 -1.53
CA PRO A 91 9.63 0.12 -1.75
C PRO A 91 10.45 -0.92 -0.98
N ALA A 92 9.89 -1.53 0.07
CA ALA A 92 10.65 -2.40 0.97
C ALA A 92 10.29 -3.89 0.84
N TYR A 93 9.01 -4.21 0.62
CA TYR A 93 8.52 -5.58 0.51
C TYR A 93 7.17 -5.63 -0.22
N ALA A 94 6.73 -6.82 -0.57
CA ALA A 94 5.40 -7.03 -1.14
C ALA A 94 4.48 -7.74 -0.14
N VAL A 95 3.19 -7.34 -0.13
CA VAL A 95 2.13 -7.92 0.69
C VAL A 95 1.17 -8.68 -0.22
N LEU A 96 0.94 -9.97 0.03
CA LEU A 96 0.01 -10.81 -0.71
C LEU A 96 -1.16 -11.22 0.16
N VAL A 97 -2.37 -11.08 -0.39
CA VAL A 97 -3.62 -11.42 0.30
C VAL A 97 -4.65 -12.01 -0.67
N LYS A 98 -5.68 -12.69 -0.14
CA LYS A 98 -6.79 -13.26 -0.95
C LYS A 98 -8.16 -12.65 -0.61
N GLY A 99 -8.30 -11.97 0.52
CA GLY A 99 -9.53 -11.38 1.02
C GLY A 99 -9.28 -10.99 2.47
N THR A 100 -8.90 -9.75 2.71
CA THR A 100 -8.19 -9.36 3.94
C THR A 100 -8.39 -7.88 4.20
N LYS A 101 -8.51 -7.49 5.47
CA LYS A 101 -8.48 -6.09 5.90
C LYS A 101 -7.15 -5.81 6.60
N PHE A 102 -6.38 -4.88 6.08
CA PHE A 102 -5.06 -4.56 6.58
C PHE A 102 -4.65 -3.12 6.27
N ASN A 103 -3.73 -2.59 7.06
CA ASN A 103 -3.12 -1.28 6.86
C ASN A 103 -1.65 -1.44 6.50
N VAL A 104 -1.17 -0.66 5.54
CA VAL A 104 0.25 -0.57 5.16
C VAL A 104 0.69 0.86 5.26
N SER A 105 1.79 1.11 5.98
CA SER A 105 2.46 2.40 6.05
C SER A 105 3.88 2.26 5.51
N ALA A 106 4.14 2.89 4.34
CA ALA A 106 5.38 2.77 3.56
C ALA A 106 5.77 4.13 2.96
N TYR A 107 5.84 5.17 3.79
CA TYR A 107 6.28 6.49 3.36
C TYR A 107 7.78 6.51 3.04
N SER A 108 8.13 7.16 1.94
CA SER A 108 9.53 7.47 1.63
C SER A 108 10.12 8.39 2.70
N GLY A 109 11.28 8.03 3.23
CA GLY A 109 11.94 8.77 4.31
C GLY A 109 11.50 8.40 5.73
N ASP A 110 10.48 7.59 5.93
CA ASP A 110 10.18 7.03 7.24
C ASP A 110 11.20 5.91 7.59
N PRO A 111 11.61 5.80 8.87
CA PRO A 111 12.58 4.78 9.28
C PRO A 111 12.03 3.35 9.21
N TYR A 112 10.73 3.21 9.08
CA TYR A 112 10.06 1.90 9.09
C TYR A 112 8.98 1.80 8.03
N VAL A 113 8.87 0.60 7.44
CA VAL A 113 7.69 0.18 6.70
C VAL A 113 6.92 -0.82 7.56
N THR A 114 5.61 -0.61 7.70
CA THR A 114 4.78 -1.37 8.63
C THR A 114 3.53 -1.92 7.94
N THR A 115 3.22 -3.19 8.16
CA THR A 115 1.95 -3.81 7.75
C THR A 115 1.24 -4.35 8.98
N THR A 116 0.01 -3.95 9.23
CA THR A 116 -0.83 -4.40 10.34
C THR A 116 -2.07 -5.10 9.81
N LEU A 117 -2.34 -6.30 10.34
CA LEU A 117 -3.46 -7.12 9.91
C LEU A 117 -4.64 -7.00 10.87
N LEU A 118 -5.81 -6.63 10.31
CA LEU A 118 -7.08 -6.54 11.05
C LEU A 118 -7.90 -7.83 10.91
N GLU A 119 -8.05 -8.33 9.67
CA GLU A 119 -8.90 -9.50 9.39
C GLU A 119 -8.33 -10.31 8.21
N GLY A 120 -8.38 -11.64 8.30
CA GLY A 120 -7.94 -12.53 7.22
C GLY A 120 -6.53 -13.06 7.41
N LYS A 121 -5.75 -13.11 6.33
CA LYS A 121 -4.36 -13.61 6.32
C LYS A 121 -3.51 -12.77 5.39
N VAL A 122 -2.30 -12.46 5.83
CA VAL A 122 -1.28 -11.74 5.03
C VAL A 122 -0.05 -12.62 4.90
N GLU A 123 0.47 -12.70 3.70
CA GLU A 123 1.81 -13.19 3.40
C GLU A 123 2.66 -12.00 2.92
N LEU A 124 3.74 -11.72 3.65
CA LEU A 124 4.68 -10.65 3.34
C LEU A 124 5.92 -11.26 2.71
N LEU A 125 6.23 -10.82 1.49
CA LEU A 125 7.43 -11.21 0.75
C LEU A 125 8.52 -10.17 0.94
N HIS A 126 9.60 -10.55 1.63
CA HIS A 126 10.78 -9.71 1.77
C HIS A 126 12.01 -10.52 1.36
N GLU A 127 12.74 -10.02 0.36
CA GLU A 127 13.84 -10.75 -0.29
C GLU A 127 13.37 -12.13 -0.82
N LYS A 128 13.88 -13.22 -0.25
CA LYS A 128 13.53 -14.62 -0.61
C LYS A 128 12.64 -15.29 0.44
N ASN A 129 12.22 -14.56 1.48
CA ASN A 129 11.49 -15.10 2.61
C ASN A 129 10.02 -14.69 2.58
N ILE A 130 9.16 -15.60 3.05
CA ILE A 130 7.73 -15.37 3.23
C ILE A 130 7.41 -15.36 4.72
N TYR A 131 6.83 -14.27 5.19
CA TYR A 131 6.40 -14.11 6.57
C TYR A 131 4.88 -14.06 6.64
N LYS A 132 4.29 -14.84 7.55
CA LYS A 132 2.83 -14.87 7.74
C LYS A 132 2.44 -14.03 8.94
N ILE A 133 1.37 -13.25 8.77
CA ILE A 133 0.79 -12.39 9.80
C ILE A 133 -0.65 -12.85 10.03
N VAL A 134 -1.05 -12.91 11.29
CA VAL A 134 -2.43 -13.21 11.72
C VAL A 134 -3.08 -11.95 12.29
N PRO A 135 -4.42 -11.89 12.40
CA PRO A 135 -5.12 -10.74 12.97
C PRO A 135 -4.58 -10.31 14.35
N GLY A 136 -4.40 -9.01 14.55
CA GLY A 136 -3.79 -8.45 15.76
C GLY A 136 -2.27 -8.49 15.77
N GLU A 137 -1.63 -8.84 14.64
CA GLU A 137 -0.18 -8.75 14.47
C GLU A 137 0.21 -7.62 13.50
N SER A 138 1.37 -7.05 13.75
CA SER A 138 2.04 -6.08 12.89
C SER A 138 3.44 -6.56 12.54
N MET A 139 3.83 -6.37 11.28
CA MET A 139 5.18 -6.59 10.80
C MET A 139 5.82 -5.25 10.47
N ARG A 140 6.96 -4.97 11.09
CA ARG A 140 7.69 -3.71 10.97
C ARG A 140 9.10 -3.97 10.45
N LEU A 141 9.43 -3.40 9.29
CA LEU A 141 10.77 -3.43 8.70
C LEU A 141 11.49 -2.12 9.02
N ASN A 142 12.66 -2.20 9.59
CA ASN A 142 13.58 -1.08 9.71
C ASN A 142 14.32 -0.90 8.38
N VAL A 143 14.10 0.23 7.69
CA VAL A 143 14.64 0.48 6.35
C VAL A 143 16.17 0.56 6.34
N ALA A 144 16.78 1.12 7.39
CA ALA A 144 18.22 1.30 7.46
C ALA A 144 18.98 -0.01 7.71
N THR A 145 18.39 -0.93 8.51
CA THR A 145 19.07 -2.16 8.91
C THR A 145 18.56 -3.42 8.21
N GLY A 146 17.45 -3.33 7.46
CA GLY A 146 16.77 -4.49 6.87
C GLY A 146 16.12 -5.42 7.90
N ARG A 147 16.13 -5.07 9.20
CA ARG A 147 15.62 -5.93 10.26
C ARG A 147 14.09 -5.92 10.28
N LEU A 148 13.51 -7.10 10.13
CA LEU A 148 12.08 -7.34 10.22
C LEU A 148 11.70 -7.79 11.64
N GLN A 149 10.68 -7.16 12.21
CA GLN A 149 10.17 -7.47 13.54
C GLN A 149 8.66 -7.70 13.50
N LYS A 150 8.20 -8.79 14.07
CA LYS A 150 6.78 -9.10 14.27
C LYS A 150 6.38 -8.81 15.71
N THR A 151 5.26 -8.10 15.90
CA THR A 151 4.73 -7.74 17.22
C THR A 151 3.21 -7.91 17.26
N LYS A 152 2.67 -8.25 18.43
CA LYS A 152 1.22 -8.17 18.69
C LYS A 152 0.85 -6.73 19.00
N VAL A 153 -0.24 -6.27 18.38
CA VAL A 153 -0.72 -4.88 18.51
C VAL A 153 -2.24 -4.86 18.56
N ASP A 154 -2.80 -3.78 19.08
CA ASP A 154 -4.19 -3.46 18.77
C ASP A 154 -4.25 -2.92 17.34
N ALA A 155 -4.75 -3.75 16.42
CA ALA A 155 -4.78 -3.42 15.00
C ALA A 155 -5.66 -2.20 14.68
N THR A 156 -6.60 -1.83 15.57
CA THR A 156 -7.48 -0.67 15.39
C THR A 156 -6.72 0.64 15.41
N HIS A 157 -5.62 0.73 16.15
CA HIS A 157 -4.75 1.91 16.19
C HIS A 157 -4.14 2.24 14.82
N SER A 158 -3.87 1.23 14.00
CA SER A 158 -3.32 1.44 12.65
C SER A 158 -4.32 2.08 11.68
N THR A 159 -5.61 2.09 12.01
CA THR A 159 -6.69 2.68 11.21
C THR A 159 -7.35 3.90 11.85
N ALA A 160 -6.85 4.38 12.99
CA ALA A 160 -7.38 5.55 13.70
C ALA A 160 -7.40 6.81 12.81
N TRP A 161 -6.46 6.90 11.88
CA TRP A 161 -6.39 7.99 10.91
C TRP A 161 -7.63 8.08 10.00
N LEU A 162 -8.35 6.99 9.74
CA LEU A 162 -9.62 7.01 9.00
C LEU A 162 -10.66 7.89 9.71
N LYS A 163 -10.61 7.97 11.03
CA LYS A 163 -11.48 8.77 11.90
C LYS A 163 -10.90 10.13 12.28
N ASN A 164 -9.85 10.60 11.60
CA ASN A 164 -9.09 11.82 11.93
C ASN A 164 -8.43 11.77 13.32
N GLN A 165 -8.17 10.58 13.85
CA GLN A 165 -7.46 10.36 15.10
C GLN A 165 -6.02 9.99 14.81
N VAL A 166 -5.12 10.43 15.69
CA VAL A 166 -3.71 10.00 15.69
C VAL A 166 -3.50 9.17 16.93
N GLU A 167 -3.29 7.89 16.74
CA GLU A 167 -2.93 6.98 17.81
C GLU A 167 -1.49 6.53 17.61
N PHE A 168 -0.74 6.51 18.70
CA PHE A 168 0.65 6.09 18.67
C PHE A 168 1.05 5.47 20.00
N GLU A 169 1.85 4.44 19.93
CA GLU A 169 2.45 3.79 21.07
C GLU A 169 3.95 3.65 20.83
N ARG A 170 4.77 4.17 21.77
CA ARG A 170 6.23 4.06 21.74
C ARG A 170 6.89 4.55 20.45
N ILE A 171 6.52 5.73 19.98
CA ILE A 171 7.18 6.39 18.85
C ILE A 171 8.10 7.52 19.34
N THR A 172 9.09 7.88 18.53
CA THR A 172 9.94 9.04 18.80
C THR A 172 9.20 10.34 18.50
N LEU A 173 9.64 11.44 19.14
CA LEU A 173 9.10 12.78 18.87
C LEU A 173 9.26 13.16 17.38
N LYS A 174 10.36 12.73 16.74
CA LYS A 174 10.61 12.93 15.32
C LYS A 174 9.56 12.20 14.46
N GLU A 175 9.27 10.94 14.74
CA GLU A 175 8.24 10.17 14.03
C GLU A 175 6.85 10.78 14.22
N LEU A 176 6.53 11.25 15.43
CA LEU A 176 5.28 11.96 15.71
C LEU A 176 5.18 13.24 14.89
N ALA A 177 6.22 14.07 14.89
CA ALA A 177 6.26 15.31 14.12
C ALA A 177 6.06 15.06 12.62
N MET A 178 6.70 14.03 12.06
CA MET A 178 6.51 13.66 10.64
C MET A 178 5.06 13.24 10.35
N LYS A 179 4.43 12.43 11.20
CA LYS A 179 3.04 12.02 11.05
C LYS A 179 2.08 13.21 11.10
N LEU A 180 2.23 14.08 12.09
CA LEU A 180 1.41 15.28 12.23
C LEU A 180 1.61 16.28 11.09
N SER A 181 2.86 16.48 10.63
CA SER A 181 3.16 17.34 9.48
C SER A 181 2.43 16.87 8.23
N ARG A 182 2.39 15.57 7.95
CA ARG A 182 1.64 15.01 6.82
C ARG A 182 0.13 15.17 6.98
N GLN A 183 -0.38 14.83 8.16
CA GLN A 183 -1.82 14.80 8.40
C GLN A 183 -2.46 16.18 8.39
N TYR A 184 -1.74 17.19 8.87
CA TYR A 184 -2.26 18.57 9.02
C TYR A 184 -1.65 19.55 8.02
N ASN A 185 -0.80 19.08 7.10
CA ASN A 185 -0.09 19.91 6.12
C ASN A 185 0.61 21.11 6.78
N CYS A 186 1.29 20.86 7.90
CA CYS A 186 1.99 21.89 8.65
C CYS A 186 3.45 21.51 8.90
N LEU A 187 4.34 22.50 8.91
CA LEU A 187 5.75 22.29 9.25
C LEU A 187 5.89 22.30 10.77
N LEU A 188 6.24 21.16 11.33
CA LEU A 188 6.58 21.05 12.75
C LEU A 188 8.11 21.03 12.88
N TYR A 189 8.64 22.06 13.49
CA TYR A 189 10.07 22.16 13.83
C TYR A 189 10.30 21.58 15.22
N THR A 190 11.13 20.55 15.32
CA THR A 190 11.73 20.21 16.61
C THR A 190 12.90 21.15 16.84
N SER A 191 12.74 22.14 17.70
CA SER A 191 13.87 22.97 18.13
C SER A 191 14.92 22.07 18.80
N PRO A 192 16.22 22.16 18.44
CA PRO A 192 17.23 21.43 19.16
C PRO A 192 17.19 21.79 20.63
N SER A 193 17.26 20.76 21.48
CA SER A 193 17.26 20.94 22.93
C SER A 193 18.48 21.80 23.34
N PRO A 194 18.37 22.67 24.37
CA PRO A 194 19.54 23.37 24.94
C PRO A 194 20.69 22.43 25.31
N ARG A 195 20.44 21.14 25.54
CA ARG A 195 21.46 20.12 25.80
C ARG A 195 22.27 19.74 24.54
N ASP A 196 21.71 19.89 23.34
CA ASP A 196 22.42 19.59 22.09
C ASP A 196 23.50 20.64 21.79
N TYR A 197 23.32 21.90 22.29
CA TYR A 197 24.34 22.94 22.22
C TYR A 197 25.47 22.78 23.25
N ALA A 198 25.24 22.06 24.34
CA ALA A 198 26.27 21.81 25.35
C ALA A 198 27.25 20.69 24.99
N ALA A 199 26.88 19.81 24.06
CA ALA A 199 27.71 18.70 23.63
C ALA A 199 28.68 19.03 22.47
N SER A 200 28.61 20.26 21.93
CA SER A 200 29.44 20.72 20.79
C SER A 200 30.54 21.70 21.19
N ARG A 201 30.90 21.79 22.48
CA ARG A 201 32.05 22.56 22.98
C ARG A 201 33.11 21.67 23.57
#